data_b68744bd67079571dffd035b7f4259bb
#
_entry.id   b68744bd67079571dffd035b7f4259bb
#
_cell.length_a   1.000
_cell.length_b   1.000
_cell.length_c   1.000
_cell.angle_alpha   90.00
_cell.angle_beta   90.00
_cell.angle_gamma   90.00
#
_symmetry.space_group_name_H-M   'P 1'
#
loop_
_entity.id
_entity.type
_entity.pdbx_description
1 polymer ?
#
loop_
_entity_poly.entity_id
_entity_poly.type
_entity_poly.pdbx_seq_one_letter_code
_entity_poly.pdbx_strand_id
1 'polypeptide(L)'
;MCESAHTCVMTSNKCESPTDVLRSLQNQAIGLWPAILGSLSLRRAPCIRENCKACLSGEQHSSYVLYGKTKGRRFTVYIPEDLVPEVRRCLDNGRALQELLFEAAPRYVKALKEQKAKHSKKVRG
;
A
#
# COMPACT_ATOMS: atom_id res chain seq x y z
N MET A 1 -27.29 15.92 -3.69
CA MET A 1 -27.07 15.52 -3.09
C MET A 1 -26.91 14.65 -2.88
N CYS A 2 -26.89 14.30 -3.51
CA CYS A 2 -26.95 13.39 -3.08
C CYS A 2 -26.52 13.39 -2.29
N GLU A 3 -26.67 13.85 -2.18
CA GLU A 3 -26.36 13.81 -1.41
C GLU A 3 -26.00 13.57 -0.73
N SER A 4 -26.08 13.61 -0.67
CA SER A 4 -25.79 13.20 0.09
C SER A 4 -25.50 12.76 0.47
N ALA A 5 -25.65 12.61 0.53
CA ALA A 5 -25.55 11.95 0.97
C ALA A 5 -25.64 11.42 1.16
N HIS A 6 -25.95 11.09 1.16
CA HIS A 6 -26.21 10.40 1.55
C HIS A 6 -26.62 9.58 1.32
N THR A 7 -27.11 9.77 1.62
CA THR A 7 -27.78 8.77 1.57
C THR A 7 -27.91 8.08 0.45
N CYS A 8 -27.98 8.43 -0.43
CA CYS A 8 -27.89 7.66 -1.48
C CYS A 8 -26.81 6.73 -1.43
N VAL A 9 -26.32 6.52 -0.33
CA VAL A 9 -25.25 5.69 -0.11
C VAL A 9 -25.31 4.40 -0.82
N MET A 10 -26.34 3.70 -0.68
CA MET A 10 -26.44 2.40 -1.26
C MET A 10 -26.51 2.44 -2.73
N THR A 11 -27.25 3.36 -3.23
CA THR A 11 -27.44 3.45 -4.66
C THR A 11 -26.38 4.28 -5.31
N SER A 12 -25.58 4.93 -4.51
CA SER A 12 -24.56 5.80 -5.02
C SER A 12 -23.55 5.12 -5.90
N ASN A 13 -23.39 3.81 -5.77
CA ASN A 13 -22.49 3.08 -6.62
C ASN A 13 -22.76 3.28 -8.09
N LYS A 14 -24.02 3.48 -8.45
CA LYS A 14 -24.37 3.69 -9.84
C LYS A 14 -24.04 5.07 -10.33
N CYS A 15 -23.89 6.01 -9.39
CA CYS A 15 -23.63 7.39 -9.72
C CYS A 15 -22.16 7.79 -9.53
N GLU A 16 -21.35 6.84 -9.16
CA GLU A 16 -19.95 7.13 -8.89
C GLU A 16 -19.21 7.47 -10.17
N SER A 17 -18.62 8.66 -10.24
CA SER A 17 -17.82 9.06 -11.37
C SER A 17 -16.36 8.67 -11.16
N PRO A 18 -15.55 8.63 -12.24
CA PRO A 18 -14.13 8.38 -12.06
C PRO A 18 -13.46 9.35 -11.08
N THR A 19 -13.87 10.62 -11.12
CA THR A 19 -13.33 11.62 -10.18
C THR A 19 -13.69 11.28 -8.75
N ASP A 20 -14.90 10.80 -8.52
CA ASP A 20 -15.34 10.41 -7.17
C ASP A 20 -14.50 9.26 -6.64
N VAL A 21 -14.20 8.28 -7.47
CA VAL A 21 -13.36 7.15 -7.07
C VAL A 21 -11.96 7.63 -6.69
N LEU A 22 -11.38 8.49 -7.52
CA LEU A 22 -10.04 9.03 -7.25
C LEU A 22 -10.02 9.84 -5.97
N ARG A 23 -11.03 10.67 -5.77
CA ARG A 23 -11.11 11.50 -4.57
C ARG A 23 -11.22 10.64 -3.31
N SER A 24 -12.04 9.61 -3.37
CA SER A 24 -12.19 8.68 -2.27
C SER A 24 -10.87 7.98 -1.96
N LEU A 25 -10.18 7.52 -2.99
CA LEU A 25 -8.89 6.85 -2.83
C LEU A 25 -7.86 7.80 -2.21
N GLN A 26 -7.78 9.03 -2.72
CA GLN A 26 -6.85 10.02 -2.19
C GLN A 26 -7.12 10.32 -0.73
N ASN A 27 -8.39 10.49 -0.36
CA ASN A 27 -8.76 10.79 1.02
C ASN A 27 -8.38 9.65 1.97
N GLN A 28 -8.61 8.43 1.54
CA GLN A 28 -8.26 7.28 2.37
C GLN A 28 -6.75 7.08 2.43
N ALA A 29 -6.05 7.41 1.37
CA ALA A 29 -4.60 7.22 1.30
C ALA A 29 -3.82 8.24 2.12
N ILE A 30 -4.39 9.40 2.39
CA ILE A 30 -3.70 10.46 3.12
C ILE A 30 -3.13 9.98 4.45
N GLY A 31 -3.86 9.15 5.18
CA GLY A 31 -3.42 8.66 6.48
C GLY A 31 -2.47 7.48 6.42
N LEU A 32 -2.15 7.01 5.22
CA LEU A 32 -1.34 5.81 5.05
C LEU A 32 0.08 6.10 4.56
N TRP A 33 0.63 7.18 5.07
CA TRP A 33 2.00 7.57 4.75
C TRP A 33 2.80 7.75 6.04
N PRO A 34 4.09 7.44 6.06
CA PRO A 34 4.85 6.86 4.95
C PRO A 34 4.47 5.39 4.72
N ALA A 35 4.65 4.92 3.50
CA ALA A 35 4.26 3.57 3.11
C ALA A 35 5.40 2.88 2.37
N ILE A 36 5.57 1.60 2.68
CA ILE A 36 6.60 0.76 2.06
C ILE A 36 5.96 -0.57 1.71
N LEU A 37 6.34 -1.12 0.57
CA LEU A 37 5.94 -2.48 0.20
C LEU A 37 7.16 -3.39 0.31
N GLY A 38 6.97 -4.53 0.93
CA GLY A 38 8.04 -5.48 1.13
C GLY A 38 7.76 -6.36 2.33
N SER A 39 8.75 -7.06 2.79
CA SER A 39 8.62 -7.89 3.98
C SER A 39 9.84 -7.70 4.89
N LEU A 40 9.57 -7.68 6.17
CA LEU A 40 10.60 -7.54 7.18
C LEU A 40 10.82 -8.91 7.82
N SER A 41 12.07 -9.35 7.84
CA SER A 41 12.44 -10.62 8.43
C SER A 41 13.55 -10.44 9.44
N LEU A 42 13.48 -11.24 10.49
CA LEU A 42 14.56 -11.30 11.46
C LEU A 42 15.50 -12.42 11.03
N ARG A 43 16.73 -12.08 10.77
CA ARG A 43 17.75 -13.06 10.41
C ARG A 43 18.70 -13.23 11.58
N ARG A 44 19.01 -14.48 11.86
CA ARG A 44 20.02 -14.81 12.84
C ARG A 44 21.15 -15.51 12.11
N ALA A 45 22.30 -14.90 12.13
CA ALA A 45 23.45 -15.44 11.46
C ALA A 45 24.70 -14.97 12.15
N PRO A 46 25.80 -15.70 12.03
CA PRO A 46 27.06 -15.25 12.58
C PRO A 46 27.43 -13.90 11.97
N CYS A 47 27.96 -13.04 12.79
CA CYS A 47 28.42 -11.74 12.34
C CYS A 47 29.68 -11.92 11.50
N ILE A 48 29.81 -11.16 10.42
CA ILE A 48 31.03 -11.17 9.63
C ILE A 48 32.14 -10.35 10.27
N ARG A 49 31.82 -9.60 11.32
CA ARG A 49 32.83 -8.83 12.02
C ARG A 49 33.73 -9.75 12.83
N GLU A 50 35.02 -9.53 12.72
CA GLU A 50 35.95 -10.23 13.58
C GLU A 50 35.82 -9.67 15.00
N ASN A 51 36.02 -10.55 15.98
CA ASN A 51 36.01 -10.18 17.39
C ASN A 51 34.68 -9.61 17.90
N CYS A 52 33.61 -9.99 17.29
CA CYS A 52 32.31 -9.62 17.82
C CYS A 52 32.03 -10.44 19.07
N LYS A 53 31.80 -9.79 20.20
CA LYS A 53 31.59 -10.47 21.47
C LYS A 53 30.43 -11.44 21.45
N ALA A 54 29.33 -11.04 20.80
CA ALA A 54 28.16 -11.92 20.72
C ALA A 54 28.47 -13.17 19.92
N CYS A 55 29.20 -13.05 18.83
CA CYS A 55 29.58 -14.21 18.02
C CYS A 55 30.60 -15.08 18.72
N LEU A 56 31.52 -14.47 19.45
CA LEU A 56 32.53 -15.21 20.20
C LEU A 56 31.92 -16.03 21.32
N SER A 57 30.82 -15.57 21.90
CA SER A 57 30.14 -16.30 22.96
C SER A 57 29.21 -17.40 22.41
N GLY A 58 29.18 -17.58 21.12
CA GLY A 58 28.35 -18.59 20.48
C GLY A 58 26.97 -18.09 20.11
N GLU A 59 26.63 -16.87 20.42
CA GLU A 59 25.37 -16.29 20.03
C GLU A 59 25.45 -15.75 18.61
N GLN A 60 24.40 -15.96 17.86
CA GLN A 60 24.32 -15.41 16.53
C GLN A 60 23.76 -14.01 16.59
N HIS A 61 24.24 -13.16 15.69
CA HIS A 61 23.68 -11.83 15.57
C HIS A 61 22.29 -11.88 14.97
N SER A 62 21.37 -11.14 15.59
CA SER A 62 20.05 -10.95 15.03
C SER A 62 20.08 -9.67 14.22
N SER A 63 19.58 -9.74 13.01
CA SER A 63 19.47 -8.57 12.13
C SER A 63 18.11 -8.55 11.48
N TYR A 64 17.52 -7.37 11.42
CA TYR A 64 16.28 -7.19 10.67
C TYR A 64 16.63 -6.81 9.25
N VAL A 65 15.95 -7.44 8.31
CA VAL A 65 16.22 -7.23 6.90
C VAL A 65 14.91 -6.97 6.18
N LEU A 66 14.88 -5.91 5.42
CA LEU A 66 13.74 -5.58 4.58
C LEU A 66 14.00 -6.11 3.18
N TYR A 67 13.10 -6.94 2.70
CA TYR A 67 13.14 -7.47 1.34
C TYR A 67 12.04 -6.84 0.53
N GLY A 68 12.35 -6.47 -0.69
CA GLY A 68 11.36 -5.91 -1.58
C GLY A 68 11.77 -6.03 -3.03
N LYS A 69 10.94 -5.48 -3.89
CA LYS A 69 11.18 -5.47 -5.34
C LYS A 69 10.95 -4.09 -5.88
N THR A 70 11.83 -3.67 -6.77
CA THR A 70 11.66 -2.43 -7.49
C THR A 70 12.02 -2.66 -8.94
N LYS A 71 11.09 -2.39 -9.85
CA LYS A 71 11.31 -2.57 -11.29
C LYS A 71 11.77 -4.00 -11.63
N GLY A 72 11.18 -4.98 -10.96
CA GLY A 72 11.52 -6.38 -11.18
C GLY A 72 12.78 -6.86 -10.49
N ARG A 73 13.50 -5.97 -9.83
CA ARG A 73 14.72 -6.34 -9.11
C ARG A 73 14.45 -6.43 -7.63
N ARG A 74 15.02 -7.45 -7.01
CA ARG A 74 14.93 -7.61 -5.57
C ARG A 74 15.94 -6.70 -4.89
N PHE A 75 15.55 -6.14 -3.77
CA PHE A 75 16.48 -5.40 -2.94
C PHE A 75 16.42 -5.93 -1.51
N THR A 76 17.51 -5.72 -0.80
CA THR A 76 17.67 -6.14 0.58
C THR A 76 18.28 -4.98 1.35
N VAL A 77 17.63 -4.57 2.42
CA VAL A 77 18.14 -3.47 3.25
C VAL A 77 18.16 -3.91 4.71
N TYR A 78 19.30 -3.74 5.35
CA TYR A 78 19.41 -4.01 6.77
C TYR A 78 18.78 -2.88 7.56
N ILE A 79 17.95 -3.21 8.52
CA ILE A 79 17.21 -2.23 9.30
C ILE A 79 17.76 -2.20 10.72
N PRO A 80 18.25 -1.07 11.19
CA PRO A 80 18.67 -0.94 12.58
C PRO A 80 17.50 -1.24 13.51
N GLU A 81 17.79 -1.84 14.65
CA GLU A 81 16.76 -2.28 15.57
C GLU A 81 15.85 -1.14 16.03
N ASP A 82 16.43 0.04 16.22
CA ASP A 82 15.66 1.21 16.66
C ASP A 82 14.69 1.72 15.59
N LEU A 83 14.88 1.37 14.33
CA LEU A 83 14.02 1.77 13.24
C LEU A 83 12.93 0.73 12.92
N VAL A 84 13.01 -0.46 13.52
CA VAL A 84 12.08 -1.54 13.21
C VAL A 84 10.62 -1.15 13.44
N PRO A 85 10.24 -0.50 14.56
CA PRO A 85 8.84 -0.12 14.74
C PRO A 85 8.35 0.81 13.64
N GLU A 86 9.16 1.74 13.21
CA GLU A 86 8.78 2.67 12.15
C GLU A 86 8.64 1.94 10.82
N VAL A 87 9.56 1.04 10.50
CA VAL A 87 9.49 0.26 9.27
C VAL A 87 8.25 -0.63 9.27
N ARG A 88 7.91 -1.24 10.40
CA ARG A 88 6.70 -2.05 10.51
C ARG A 88 5.45 -1.22 10.23
N ARG A 89 5.41 -0.02 10.77
CA ARG A 89 4.30 0.90 10.53
C ARG A 89 4.19 1.24 9.05
N CYS A 90 5.32 1.50 8.41
CA CYS A 90 5.34 1.80 6.98
C CYS A 90 4.86 0.62 6.14
N LEU A 91 5.21 -0.59 6.54
CA LEU A 91 4.76 -1.80 5.85
C LEU A 91 3.26 -2.01 6.00
N ASP A 92 2.73 -1.75 7.18
CA ASP A 92 1.29 -1.86 7.41
C ASP A 92 0.56 -0.85 6.53
N ASN A 93 1.06 0.38 6.46
CA ASN A 93 0.50 1.41 5.60
C ASN A 93 0.57 0.99 4.14
N GLY A 94 1.70 0.40 3.73
CA GLY A 94 1.88 -0.07 2.37
C GLY A 94 0.87 -1.13 1.97
N ARG A 95 0.60 -2.07 2.87
CA ARG A 95 -0.41 -3.11 2.62
C ARG A 95 -1.79 -2.50 2.49
N ALA A 96 -2.11 -1.57 3.38
CA ALA A 96 -3.41 -0.89 3.34
C ALA A 96 -3.58 -0.12 2.04
N LEU A 97 -2.54 0.58 1.59
CA LEU A 97 -2.57 1.29 0.32
C LEU A 97 -2.76 0.34 -0.85
N GLN A 98 -2.06 -0.79 -0.82
CA GLN A 98 -2.17 -1.80 -1.87
C GLN A 98 -3.60 -2.33 -1.97
N GLU A 99 -4.22 -2.62 -0.83
CA GLU A 99 -5.59 -3.07 -0.81
C GLU A 99 -6.56 -2.01 -1.32
N LEU A 100 -6.31 -0.75 -0.97
CA LEU A 100 -7.11 0.35 -1.49
C LEU A 100 -7.03 0.42 -3.01
N LEU A 101 -5.83 0.23 -3.56
CA LEU A 101 -5.66 0.24 -5.01
C LEU A 101 -6.40 -0.92 -5.66
N PHE A 102 -6.29 -2.12 -5.09
CA PHE A 102 -6.98 -3.29 -5.62
C PHE A 102 -8.49 -3.10 -5.56
N GLU A 103 -8.99 -2.47 -4.53
CA GLU A 103 -10.41 -2.21 -4.39
C GLU A 103 -10.88 -1.10 -5.32
N ALA A 104 -10.11 -0.03 -5.42
CA ALA A 104 -10.50 1.13 -6.20
C ALA A 104 -10.38 0.91 -7.71
N ALA A 105 -9.42 0.10 -8.14
CA ALA A 105 -9.17 -0.09 -9.57
C ALA A 105 -10.39 -0.58 -10.36
N PRO A 106 -11.07 -1.66 -9.94
CA PRO A 106 -12.26 -2.09 -10.68
C PRO A 106 -13.40 -1.07 -10.61
N ARG A 107 -13.53 -0.37 -9.49
CA ARG A 107 -14.54 0.68 -9.36
C ARG A 107 -14.26 1.82 -10.33
N TYR A 108 -13.00 2.19 -10.45
CA TYR A 108 -12.60 3.25 -11.36
C TYR A 108 -12.87 2.89 -12.81
N VAL A 109 -12.50 1.67 -13.20
CA VAL A 109 -12.75 1.19 -14.56
C VAL A 109 -14.22 1.13 -14.85
N LYS A 110 -15.02 0.66 -13.90
CA LYS A 110 -16.46 0.63 -14.04
C LYS A 110 -17.03 2.02 -14.24
N ALA A 111 -16.56 2.99 -13.45
CA ALA A 111 -16.99 4.37 -13.58
C ALA A 111 -16.62 4.96 -14.94
N LEU A 112 -15.44 4.63 -15.45
CA LEU A 112 -15.02 5.06 -16.77
C LEU A 112 -15.93 4.51 -17.85
N LYS A 113 -16.29 3.23 -17.75
CA LYS A 113 -17.18 2.60 -18.72
C LYS A 113 -18.58 3.23 -18.72
N GLU A 114 -19.09 3.48 -17.53
CA GLU A 114 -20.39 4.10 -17.39
C GLU A 114 -20.41 5.52 -17.95
N GLN A 115 -19.33 6.26 -17.69
CA GLN A 115 -19.21 7.61 -18.20
C GLN A 115 -19.13 7.61 -19.74
N LYS A 116 -18.39 6.69 -20.29
CA LYS A 116 -18.28 6.55 -21.74
C LYS A 116 -19.62 6.19 -22.36
N ALA A 117 -20.36 5.27 -21.74
CA ALA A 117 -21.66 4.86 -22.24
C ALA A 117 -22.66 6.02 -22.24
N LYS A 118 -22.66 6.82 -21.17
CA LYS A 118 -23.52 7.99 -21.08
C LYS A 118 -23.17 9.01 -22.15
N HIS A 119 -21.87 9.22 -22.34
CA HIS A 119 -21.40 10.15 -23.33
C HIS A 119 -21.77 9.71 -24.75
N SER A 120 -21.63 8.44 -25.04
CA SER A 120 -22.02 7.88 -26.31
C SER A 120 -23.49 8.05 -26.60
N LYS A 121 -24.34 7.74 -25.63
CA LYS A 121 -25.78 7.92 -25.76
C LYS A 121 -26.13 9.37 -26.00
N LYS A 122 -25.47 10.25 -25.28
CA LYS A 122 -25.74 11.68 -25.42
C LYS A 122 -25.36 12.20 -26.78
N VAL A 123 -24.27 11.71 -27.33
CA VAL A 123 -23.82 12.12 -28.65
C VAL A 123 -24.76 11.64 -29.72
N ARG A 124 -25.31 10.45 -29.57
CA ARG A 124 -26.25 9.93 -30.55
C ARG A 124 -27.60 10.55 -30.44
N GLY A 125 -27.97 10.87 -29.22
CA GLY A 125 -29.26 11.41 -28.95
C GLY A 125 -29.40 12.80 -29.32
#